data_5bc72e488db683f4223791f2d029f07d
#
_entry.id   5bc72e488db683f4223791f2d029f07d
#
_cell.length_a   1.000
_cell.length_b   1.000
_cell.length_c   1.000
_cell.angle_alpha   90.00
_cell.angle_beta   90.00
_cell.angle_gamma   90.00
#
_symmetry.space_group_name_H-M   'P 1'
#
loop_
_entity.id
_entity.type
_entity.pdbx_description
1 polymer ?
#
loop_
_entity_poly.entity_id
_entity_poly.type
_entity_poly.pdbx_seq_one_letter_code
_entity_poly.pdbx_strand_id
1 'polypeptide(L)'
;HGGTRTGRVFTGDKSSDFLYKCLYKSNLSNQPISVSVNDGLKLFNTYITTALKCVPPQDKPERNELDNCFIFLKQEFELLKNVKIIVALGKIGFDACMYFFKKKYDFKEKLKFGHGSIYKLPNDMKIVGCYHPSPRNVNTGRIDEKKMVSLFTKVSKLSKKLS
;
A
#
# COMPACT_ATOMS: atom_id res chain seq x y z
N HIS A 1 0.53 2.56 15.36
CA HIS A 1 -0.34 2.77 16.55
C HIS A 1 -1.69 2.08 16.40
N GLY A 2 -2.45 2.34 15.31
CA GLY A 2 -3.75 1.72 15.09
C GLY A 2 -3.67 0.22 14.91
N GLY A 3 -2.75 -0.27 14.11
CA GLY A 3 -2.55 -1.70 13.87
C GLY A 3 -2.22 -2.50 15.14
N THR A 4 -1.36 -1.96 16.00
CA THR A 4 -1.02 -2.59 17.29
C THR A 4 -2.23 -2.70 18.20
N ARG A 5 -3.07 -1.67 18.23
CA ARG A 5 -4.27 -1.64 19.07
C ARG A 5 -5.39 -2.54 18.56
N THR A 6 -5.55 -2.66 17.25
CA THR A 6 -6.70 -3.33 16.61
C THR A 6 -6.40 -4.75 16.13
N GLY A 7 -5.12 -5.16 16.12
CA GLY A 7 -4.67 -6.44 15.57
C GLY A 7 -4.66 -6.52 14.03
N ARG A 8 -5.08 -5.44 13.33
CA ARG A 8 -5.07 -5.37 11.87
C ARG A 8 -4.24 -4.19 11.38
N VAL A 9 -3.33 -4.46 10.44
CA VAL A 9 -2.54 -3.43 9.77
C VAL A 9 -3.45 -2.38 9.11
N PHE A 10 -3.04 -1.12 9.15
CA PHE A 10 -3.77 -0.01 8.56
C PHE A 10 -5.22 0.10 9.07
N THR A 11 -5.44 -0.02 10.38
CA THR A 11 -6.77 0.02 11.02
C THR A 11 -6.71 0.84 12.30
N GLY A 12 -7.76 1.64 12.57
CA GLY A 12 -7.92 2.38 13.83
C GLY A 12 -7.39 3.81 13.83
N ASP A 13 -7.24 4.43 12.66
CA ASP A 13 -6.91 5.85 12.50
C ASP A 13 -7.67 6.47 11.31
N LYS A 14 -7.63 7.79 11.21
CA LYS A 14 -8.32 8.54 10.13
C LYS A 14 -7.82 8.20 8.72
N SER A 15 -6.56 7.77 8.59
CA SER A 15 -6.01 7.35 7.29
C SER A 15 -6.63 6.03 6.85
N SER A 16 -6.83 5.10 7.80
CA SER A 16 -7.48 3.82 7.54
C SER A 16 -8.96 3.99 7.19
N ASP A 17 -9.68 4.85 7.91
CA ASP A 17 -11.09 5.14 7.63
C ASP A 17 -11.27 5.63 6.19
N PHE A 18 -10.42 6.56 5.76
CA PHE A 18 -10.43 7.06 4.39
C PHE A 18 -10.08 5.97 3.37
N LEU A 19 -9.05 5.16 3.65
CA LEU A 19 -8.61 4.09 2.75
C LEU A 19 -9.71 3.05 2.54
N TYR A 20 -10.28 2.51 3.62
CA TYR A 20 -11.29 1.44 3.52
C TYR A 20 -12.58 1.93 2.86
N LYS A 21 -12.98 3.18 3.08
CA LYS A 21 -14.07 3.81 2.34
C LYS A 21 -13.81 3.81 0.81
N CYS A 22 -12.57 4.14 0.40
CA CYS A 22 -12.19 4.14 -1.00
C CYS A 22 -12.08 2.72 -1.59
N LEU A 23 -11.58 1.75 -0.83
CA LEU A 23 -11.53 0.34 -1.22
C LEU A 23 -12.95 -0.20 -1.46
N TYR A 24 -13.88 0.06 -0.54
CA TYR A 24 -15.28 -0.35 -0.68
C TYR A 24 -15.92 0.23 -1.95
N LYS A 25 -15.77 1.54 -2.19
CA LYS A 25 -16.28 2.20 -3.39
C LYS A 25 -15.65 1.70 -4.69
N SER A 26 -14.50 1.06 -4.59
CA SER A 26 -13.80 0.44 -5.73
C SER A 26 -14.05 -1.07 -5.85
N ASN A 27 -14.98 -1.64 -5.07
CA ASN A 27 -15.28 -3.07 -4.99
C ASN A 27 -14.05 -3.94 -4.62
N LEU A 28 -13.17 -3.42 -3.78
CA LEU A 28 -11.99 -4.12 -3.25
C LEU A 28 -12.16 -4.56 -1.80
N SER A 29 -13.28 -4.22 -1.16
CA SER A 29 -13.67 -4.72 0.16
C SER A 29 -15.19 -4.88 0.27
N ASN A 30 -15.64 -5.73 1.21
CA ASN A 30 -17.06 -5.97 1.48
C ASN A 30 -17.73 -4.88 2.33
N GLN A 31 -16.94 -4.06 3.01
CA GLN A 31 -17.45 -3.01 3.89
C GLN A 31 -16.52 -1.79 3.87
N PRO A 32 -17.04 -0.57 4.18
CA PRO A 32 -16.30 0.68 4.09
C PRO A 32 -15.48 1.02 5.35
N ILE A 33 -15.52 0.18 6.37
CA ILE A 33 -14.88 0.41 7.67
C ILE A 33 -13.99 -0.77 8.08
N SER A 34 -12.98 -0.48 8.89
CA SER A 34 -12.12 -1.48 9.53
C SER A 34 -11.88 -1.06 10.98
N VAL A 35 -12.35 -1.87 11.92
CA VAL A 35 -12.33 -1.57 13.37
C VAL A 35 -11.42 -2.51 14.14
N SER A 36 -11.44 -3.81 13.79
CA SER A 36 -10.65 -4.85 14.46
C SER A 36 -10.41 -6.04 13.55
N VAL A 37 -9.59 -6.98 14.00
CA VAL A 37 -9.31 -8.22 13.26
C VAL A 37 -10.56 -9.09 13.06
N ASN A 38 -11.57 -8.97 13.94
CA ASN A 38 -12.78 -9.81 13.95
C ASN A 38 -14.04 -9.07 13.44
N ASP A 39 -13.92 -7.96 12.73
CA ASP A 39 -15.07 -7.13 12.30
C ASP A 39 -15.76 -7.62 11.01
N GLY A 40 -15.35 -8.77 10.47
CA GLY A 40 -15.93 -9.35 9.26
C GLY A 40 -15.43 -8.72 7.95
N LEU A 41 -14.46 -7.79 7.99
CA LEU A 41 -13.87 -7.21 6.77
C LEU A 41 -13.22 -8.29 5.91
N LYS A 42 -13.57 -8.26 4.62
CA LYS A 42 -12.94 -9.09 3.58
C LYS A 42 -12.43 -8.20 2.46
N LEU A 43 -11.20 -8.42 2.04
CA LEU A 43 -10.61 -7.77 0.87
C LEU A 43 -10.72 -8.71 -0.33
N PHE A 44 -11.00 -8.15 -1.52
CA PHE A 44 -11.13 -8.89 -2.77
C PHE A 44 -9.91 -8.68 -3.64
N ASN A 45 -9.17 -9.74 -3.95
CA ASN A 45 -7.94 -9.72 -4.77
C ASN A 45 -6.94 -8.64 -4.32
N THR A 46 -6.91 -8.36 -3.03
CA THR A 46 -6.14 -7.27 -2.43
C THR A 46 -5.51 -7.74 -1.13
N TYR A 47 -4.24 -7.44 -0.95
CA TYR A 47 -3.49 -7.64 0.28
C TYR A 47 -2.91 -6.30 0.73
N ILE A 48 -3.01 -5.98 2.00
CA ILE A 48 -2.49 -4.72 2.57
C ILE A 48 -1.36 -5.05 3.54
N THR A 49 -0.22 -4.43 3.32
CA THR A 49 0.93 -4.53 4.21
C THR A 49 1.59 -3.17 4.44
N THR A 50 2.55 -3.11 5.33
CA THR A 50 3.35 -1.91 5.61
C THR A 50 4.83 -2.20 5.40
N ALA A 51 5.59 -1.18 4.98
CA ALA A 51 7.03 -1.27 4.87
C ALA A 51 7.71 -1.49 6.22
N LEU A 52 7.13 -0.94 7.29
CA LEU A 52 7.55 -1.12 8.68
C LEU A 52 6.52 -1.95 9.43
N LYS A 53 6.97 -2.88 10.25
CA LYS A 53 6.11 -3.74 11.09
C LYS A 53 6.00 -3.22 12.53
N CYS A 54 6.75 -2.18 12.88
CA CYS A 54 6.71 -1.48 14.17
C CYS A 54 6.45 0.01 13.95
N VAL A 55 6.11 0.72 15.02
CA VAL A 55 5.97 2.18 14.99
C VAL A 55 7.35 2.79 15.17
N PRO A 56 7.85 3.56 14.19
CA PRO A 56 9.14 4.21 14.31
C PRO A 56 9.08 5.36 15.32
N PRO A 57 10.17 5.70 16.01
CA PRO A 57 10.25 6.87 16.88
C PRO A 57 9.83 8.14 16.11
N GLN A 58 8.97 8.96 16.74
CA GLN A 58 8.47 10.21 16.15
C GLN A 58 7.80 10.07 14.79
N ASP A 59 7.26 8.89 14.46
CA ASP A 59 6.64 8.56 13.16
C ASP A 59 7.56 8.77 11.94
N LYS A 60 8.87 8.81 12.15
CA LYS A 60 9.88 8.97 11.11
C LYS A 60 10.76 7.72 11.05
N PRO A 61 10.59 6.86 10.03
CA PRO A 61 11.41 5.67 9.89
C PRO A 61 12.86 6.02 9.57
N GLU A 62 13.78 5.44 10.32
CA GLU A 62 15.19 5.44 10.03
C GLU A 62 15.55 4.29 9.07
N ARG A 63 16.72 4.39 8.44
CA ARG A 63 17.13 3.39 7.46
C ARG A 63 17.34 2.01 8.07
N ASN A 64 17.93 1.95 9.25
CA ASN A 64 18.13 0.69 10.00
C ASN A 64 16.81 0.00 10.34
N GLU A 65 15.74 0.75 10.64
CA GLU A 65 14.41 0.20 10.92
C GLU A 65 13.79 -0.40 9.63
N LEU A 66 13.97 0.27 8.49
CA LEU A 66 13.55 -0.25 7.19
C LEU A 66 14.33 -1.52 6.82
N ASP A 67 15.65 -1.53 7.08
CA ASP A 67 16.51 -2.70 6.83
C ASP A 67 16.11 -3.89 7.73
N ASN A 68 15.83 -3.66 9.00
CA ASN A 68 15.36 -4.70 9.93
C ASN A 68 13.99 -5.25 9.55
N CYS A 69 13.07 -4.39 9.08
CA CYS A 69 11.74 -4.80 8.63
C CYS A 69 11.73 -5.43 7.23
N PHE A 70 12.81 -5.29 6.47
CA PHE A 70 12.89 -5.77 5.09
C PHE A 70 12.69 -7.29 4.96
N ILE A 71 13.15 -8.08 5.94
CA ILE A 71 12.98 -9.53 5.92
C ILE A 71 11.50 -9.94 5.88
N PHE A 72 10.64 -9.24 6.62
CA PHE A 72 9.20 -9.52 6.63
C PHE A 72 8.55 -9.16 5.30
N LEU A 73 8.91 -8.02 4.72
CA LEU A 73 8.41 -7.62 3.41
C LEU A 73 8.85 -8.62 2.32
N LYS A 74 10.10 -9.11 2.39
CA LYS A 74 10.62 -10.15 1.50
C LYS A 74 9.80 -11.44 1.60
N GLN A 75 9.54 -11.92 2.82
CA GLN A 75 8.73 -13.12 3.05
C GLN A 75 7.30 -12.96 2.51
N GLU A 76 6.66 -11.81 2.72
CA GLU A 76 5.35 -11.52 2.16
C GLU A 76 5.35 -11.58 0.63
N PHE A 77 6.32 -10.98 -0.04
CA PHE A 77 6.45 -11.07 -1.49
C PHE A 77 6.70 -12.49 -1.99
N GLU A 78 7.39 -13.33 -1.23
CA GLU A 78 7.63 -14.74 -1.57
C GLU A 78 6.36 -15.59 -1.46
N LEU A 79 5.48 -15.27 -0.51
CA LEU A 79 4.19 -15.92 -0.32
C LEU A 79 3.14 -15.45 -1.35
N LEU A 80 3.17 -14.18 -1.73
CA LEU A 80 2.20 -13.55 -2.64
C LEU A 80 2.58 -13.78 -4.11
N LYS A 81 2.61 -15.05 -4.55
CA LYS A 81 3.08 -15.46 -5.90
C LYS A 81 2.28 -14.86 -7.06
N ASN A 82 1.03 -14.48 -6.83
CA ASN A 82 0.10 -14.00 -7.86
C ASN A 82 -0.03 -12.47 -7.92
N VAL A 83 0.83 -11.73 -7.21
CA VAL A 83 0.81 -10.26 -7.26
C VAL A 83 1.17 -9.77 -8.66
N LYS A 84 0.28 -8.99 -9.26
CA LYS A 84 0.47 -8.33 -10.55
C LYS A 84 0.80 -6.86 -10.41
N ILE A 85 0.17 -6.21 -9.42
CA ILE A 85 0.29 -4.77 -9.24
C ILE A 85 0.50 -4.45 -7.77
N ILE A 86 1.46 -3.59 -7.49
CA ILE A 86 1.72 -3.01 -6.18
C ILE A 86 1.23 -1.57 -6.19
N VAL A 87 0.36 -1.19 -5.27
CA VAL A 87 -0.02 0.20 -5.04
C VAL A 87 0.73 0.72 -3.82
N ALA A 88 1.71 1.58 -4.05
CA ALA A 88 2.51 2.16 -2.98
C ALA A 88 1.83 3.43 -2.43
N LEU A 89 1.33 3.36 -1.20
CA LEU A 89 0.70 4.48 -0.51
C LEU A 89 1.77 5.37 0.13
N GLY A 90 2.08 6.47 -0.55
CA GLY A 90 3.11 7.42 -0.13
C GLY A 90 4.52 7.07 -0.59
N LYS A 91 5.41 8.06 -0.46
CA LYS A 91 6.80 7.92 -0.91
C LYS A 91 7.56 6.84 -0.14
N ILE A 92 7.33 6.72 1.17
CA ILE A 92 7.99 5.71 2.01
C ILE A 92 7.69 4.30 1.51
N GLY A 93 6.40 3.99 1.25
CA GLY A 93 6.00 2.69 0.69
C GLY A 93 6.59 2.44 -0.70
N PHE A 94 6.64 3.48 -1.54
CA PHE A 94 7.24 3.40 -2.86
C PHE A 94 8.74 3.11 -2.79
N ASP A 95 9.47 3.85 -1.97
CA ASP A 95 10.92 3.68 -1.79
C ASP A 95 11.26 2.30 -1.19
N ALA A 96 10.44 1.78 -0.27
CA ALA A 96 10.62 0.44 0.28
C ALA A 96 10.43 -0.65 -0.80
N CYS A 97 9.45 -0.50 -1.69
CA CYS A 97 9.29 -1.40 -2.84
C CYS A 97 10.50 -1.31 -3.77
N MET A 98 10.96 -0.10 -4.10
CA MET A 98 12.16 0.08 -4.94
C MET A 98 13.39 -0.55 -4.31
N TYR A 99 13.58 -0.40 -3.01
CA TYR A 99 14.67 -1.05 -2.29
C TYR A 99 14.60 -2.59 -2.38
N PHE A 100 13.39 -3.16 -2.22
CA PHE A 100 13.17 -4.60 -2.38
C PHE A 100 13.55 -5.08 -3.79
N PHE A 101 13.07 -4.42 -4.85
CA PHE A 101 13.34 -4.82 -6.22
C PHE A 101 14.82 -4.66 -6.59
N LYS A 102 15.47 -3.63 -6.10
CA LYS A 102 16.92 -3.45 -6.25
C LYS A 102 17.72 -4.60 -5.62
N LYS A 103 17.37 -5.00 -4.40
CA LYS A 103 18.08 -6.07 -3.66
C LYS A 103 17.84 -7.46 -4.26
N LYS A 104 16.61 -7.75 -4.67
CA LYS A 104 16.22 -9.09 -5.12
C LYS A 104 16.50 -9.33 -6.61
N TYR A 105 16.38 -8.31 -7.45
CA TYR A 105 16.43 -8.44 -8.91
C TYR A 105 17.50 -7.58 -9.58
N ASP A 106 18.41 -6.97 -8.81
CA ASP A 106 19.38 -5.97 -9.30
C ASP A 106 18.75 -4.87 -10.17
N PHE A 107 17.54 -4.47 -9.82
CA PHE A 107 16.76 -3.47 -10.55
C PHE A 107 17.39 -2.10 -10.39
N LYS A 108 17.89 -1.50 -11.50
CA LYS A 108 18.71 -0.27 -11.46
C LYS A 108 17.96 1.00 -11.83
N GLU A 109 16.71 0.88 -12.30
CA GLU A 109 15.95 2.05 -12.72
C GLU A 109 15.61 2.98 -11.55
N LYS A 110 15.77 4.29 -11.79
CA LYS A 110 15.40 5.33 -10.82
C LYS A 110 14.01 5.86 -11.15
N LEU A 111 12.99 5.25 -10.55
CA LEU A 111 11.61 5.63 -10.75
C LEU A 111 11.22 6.79 -9.81
N LYS A 112 10.41 7.73 -10.31
CA LYS A 112 9.94 8.88 -9.53
C LYS A 112 8.56 8.58 -8.95
N PHE A 113 8.43 8.76 -7.63
CA PHE A 113 7.13 8.69 -6.98
C PHE A 113 6.21 9.83 -7.44
N GLY A 114 4.98 9.48 -7.82
CA GLY A 114 3.91 10.42 -8.14
C GLY A 114 2.54 9.74 -8.04
N HIS A 115 1.50 10.49 -7.71
CA HIS A 115 0.14 9.94 -7.71
C HIS A 115 -0.29 9.56 -9.13
N GLY A 116 -0.70 8.31 -9.31
CA GLY A 116 -1.08 7.77 -10.62
C GLY A 116 0.08 7.39 -11.52
N SER A 117 1.35 7.56 -11.09
CA SER A 117 2.51 7.04 -11.83
C SER A 117 2.44 5.51 -11.89
N ILE A 118 2.74 4.93 -13.05
CA ILE A 118 2.74 3.48 -13.29
C ILE A 118 4.03 3.09 -13.96
N TYR A 119 4.74 2.13 -13.37
CA TYR A 119 6.00 1.62 -13.91
C TYR A 119 5.97 0.09 -13.99
N LYS A 120 6.71 -0.44 -14.94
CA LYS A 120 6.99 -1.87 -15.01
C LYS A 120 8.06 -2.23 -13.98
N LEU A 121 7.93 -3.40 -13.42
CA LEU A 121 8.88 -4.02 -12.50
C LEU A 121 9.31 -5.38 -13.05
N PRO A 122 10.37 -6.00 -12.51
CA PRO A 122 10.70 -7.39 -12.81
C PRO A 122 9.51 -8.36 -12.61
N ASN A 123 9.54 -9.49 -13.31
CA ASN A 123 8.48 -10.53 -13.30
C ASN A 123 7.10 -10.02 -13.72
N ASP A 124 7.06 -9.14 -14.71
CA ASP A 124 5.82 -8.56 -15.29
C ASP A 124 4.93 -7.84 -14.27
N MET A 125 5.43 -7.57 -13.08
CA MET A 125 4.75 -6.77 -12.08
C MET A 125 4.72 -5.29 -12.46
N LYS A 126 3.82 -4.56 -11.85
CA LYS A 126 3.76 -3.08 -11.94
C LYS A 126 3.73 -2.45 -10.56
N ILE A 127 4.33 -1.26 -10.44
CA ILE A 127 4.15 -0.41 -9.28
C ILE A 127 3.37 0.84 -9.67
N VAL A 128 2.41 1.20 -8.84
CA VAL A 128 1.58 2.38 -8.98
C VAL A 128 1.77 3.28 -7.76
N GLY A 129 2.17 4.53 -7.99
CA GLY A 129 2.25 5.52 -6.92
C GLY A 129 0.87 6.06 -6.54
N CYS A 130 0.58 6.13 -5.25
CA CYS A 130 -0.62 6.76 -4.71
C CYS A 130 -0.23 7.66 -3.54
N TYR A 131 -0.75 8.89 -3.47
CA TYR A 131 -0.54 9.71 -2.27
C TYR A 131 -1.14 9.03 -1.05
N HIS A 132 -0.41 9.09 0.06
CA HIS A 132 -0.85 8.51 1.33
C HIS A 132 -2.15 9.19 1.81
N PRO A 133 -3.17 8.42 2.26
CA PRO A 133 -4.46 8.96 2.70
C PRO A 133 -4.38 9.58 4.11
N SER A 134 -3.30 10.28 4.43
CA SER A 134 -3.18 10.97 5.71
C SER A 134 -4.11 12.17 5.80
N PRO A 135 -4.58 12.55 7.01
CA PRO A 135 -5.40 13.74 7.22
C PRO A 135 -4.78 14.98 6.58
N ARG A 136 -3.45 15.14 6.65
CA ARG A 136 -2.74 16.25 6.01
C ARG A 136 -2.97 16.29 4.50
N ASN A 137 -2.81 15.15 3.82
CA ASN A 137 -2.98 15.11 2.36
C ASN A 137 -4.44 15.26 1.94
N VAL A 138 -5.36 14.77 2.74
CA VAL A 138 -6.81 14.92 2.50
C VAL A 138 -7.23 16.39 2.71
N ASN A 139 -6.85 16.99 3.83
CA ASN A 139 -7.24 18.36 4.17
C ASN A 139 -6.64 19.41 3.22
N THR A 140 -5.47 19.13 2.64
CA THR A 140 -4.83 20.01 1.64
C THR A 140 -5.30 19.73 0.21
N GLY A 141 -6.26 18.80 0.00
CA GLY A 141 -6.77 18.45 -1.34
C GLY A 141 -5.75 17.72 -2.23
N ARG A 142 -4.59 17.31 -1.67
CA ARG A 142 -3.58 16.56 -2.40
C ARG A 142 -4.10 15.21 -2.85
N ILE A 143 -4.88 14.54 -1.98
CA ILE A 143 -5.68 13.35 -2.29
C ILE A 143 -7.11 13.58 -1.82
N ASP A 144 -8.08 13.15 -2.60
CA ASP A 144 -9.48 13.10 -2.25
C ASP A 144 -10.06 11.72 -2.61
N GLU A 145 -11.30 11.49 -2.20
CA GLU A 145 -12.00 10.23 -2.43
C GLU A 145 -12.10 9.92 -3.93
N LYS A 146 -12.46 10.89 -4.77
CA LYS A 146 -12.61 10.72 -6.21
C LYS A 146 -11.30 10.29 -6.87
N LYS A 147 -10.19 10.94 -6.53
CA LYS A 147 -8.85 10.60 -7.03
C LYS A 147 -8.44 9.18 -6.63
N MET A 148 -8.64 8.81 -5.35
CA MET A 148 -8.24 7.50 -4.85
C MET A 148 -9.10 6.37 -5.43
N VAL A 149 -10.43 6.54 -5.48
CA VAL A 149 -11.36 5.57 -6.08
C VAL A 149 -11.07 5.39 -7.57
N SER A 150 -10.84 6.49 -8.30
CA SER A 150 -10.46 6.42 -9.72
C SER A 150 -9.18 5.62 -9.93
N LEU A 151 -8.15 5.84 -9.10
CA LEU A 151 -6.91 5.09 -9.16
C LEU A 151 -7.12 3.60 -8.86
N PHE A 152 -7.83 3.25 -7.79
CA PHE A 152 -8.09 1.86 -7.42
C PHE A 152 -8.93 1.13 -8.47
N THR A 153 -9.94 1.79 -9.03
CA THR A 153 -10.73 1.23 -10.14
C THR A 153 -9.87 0.97 -11.38
N LYS A 154 -8.99 1.91 -11.73
CA LYS A 154 -8.03 1.73 -12.83
C LYS A 154 -7.08 0.56 -12.57
N VAL A 155 -6.54 0.45 -11.37
CA VAL A 155 -5.65 -0.66 -10.96
C VAL A 155 -6.37 -1.99 -11.02
N SER A 156 -7.60 -2.08 -10.50
CA SER A 156 -8.41 -3.30 -10.55
C SER A 156 -8.67 -3.77 -11.99
N LYS A 157 -9.04 -2.85 -12.89
CA LYS A 157 -9.21 -3.16 -14.32
C LYS A 157 -7.91 -3.62 -14.97
N LEU A 158 -6.79 -2.98 -14.63
CA LEU A 158 -5.47 -3.34 -15.17
C LEU A 158 -5.04 -4.73 -14.68
N SER A 159 -5.27 -5.05 -13.40
CA SER A 159 -4.94 -6.36 -12.82
C SER A 159 -5.66 -7.50 -13.54
N LYS A 160 -6.97 -7.34 -13.86
CA LYS A 160 -7.75 -8.34 -14.60
C LYS A 160 -7.24 -8.58 -16.02
N LYS A 161 -6.57 -7.61 -16.64
CA LYS A 161 -5.97 -7.78 -17.98
C LYS A 161 -4.61 -8.50 -17.94
N LEU A 162 -4.02 -8.63 -16.75
CA LEU A 162 -2.73 -9.29 -16.53
C LEU A 162 -2.90 -10.71 -15.97
N SER A 163 -4.11 -11.09 -15.67
CA SER A 163 -4.51 -12.45 -15.27
C SER A 163 -4.88 -13.25 -16.49
#